data_fb6705338adca940dec9f1874210950c
#
_entry.id   fb6705338adca940dec9f1874210950c
#
_cell.length_a   1.000
_cell.length_b   1.000
_cell.length_c   1.000
_cell.angle_alpha   90.00
_cell.angle_beta   90.00
_cell.angle_gamma   90.00
#
_symmetry.space_group_name_H-M   'P 1'
#
loop_
_entity.id
_entity.type
_entity.pdbx_description
1 polymer ?
#
loop_
_entity_poly.entity_id
_entity_poly.type
_entity_poly.pdbx_seq_one_letter_code
_entity_poly.pdbx_strand_id
1 'polypeptide(L)'
;EGATRVAGFFEERYRSIGGEVDRIPGTHGTGDHLTVRFRGKRTEGPKLFLIGHCDTVFPKGEAAKRPFTLEGARARGPGVIDMKSGLVACVYALEALLAEGFDDFGTIVILYDTDEERGNPSSRTLIEEMGELAAAALILEPAREDGSFVSSRKGSAIGSLSIEGVAAHAGVDPERGRSAVEEAARQIVRIYGLARPGGTINVTGLRGGERPHIVANEAGCTVELRAEKQETLDSMRRELAEIIRTPEVKEIRLS
;
A
#
# COMPACT_ATOMS: atom_id res chain seq x y z
N GLU A 1 11.62 6.31 12.35
CA GLU A 1 12.40 5.91 13.55
C GLU A 1 12.06 4.48 13.98
N GLY A 2 10.77 4.12 14.16
CA GLY A 2 10.37 2.76 14.56
C GLY A 2 10.73 1.71 13.52
N ALA A 3 10.36 1.91 12.27
CA ALA A 3 10.65 0.98 11.18
C ALA A 3 12.17 0.83 10.96
N THR A 4 12.95 1.92 10.99
CA THR A 4 14.42 1.88 10.93
C THR A 4 15.03 1.02 12.05
N ARG A 5 14.47 1.08 13.25
CA ARG A 5 14.93 0.23 14.37
C ARG A 5 14.64 -1.25 14.14
N VAL A 6 13.48 -1.57 13.56
CA VAL A 6 13.15 -2.95 13.17
C VAL A 6 14.11 -3.44 12.08
N ALA A 7 14.36 -2.64 11.04
CA ALA A 7 15.34 -2.95 10.01
C ALA A 7 16.74 -3.21 10.62
N GLY A 8 17.16 -2.38 11.59
CA GLY A 8 18.44 -2.56 12.30
C GLY A 8 18.56 -3.88 13.06
N PHE A 9 17.48 -4.35 13.69
CA PHE A 9 17.45 -5.67 14.32
C PHE A 9 17.70 -6.80 13.31
N PHE A 10 17.05 -6.72 12.15
CA PHE A 10 17.23 -7.73 11.11
C PHE A 10 18.61 -7.62 10.43
N GLU A 11 19.18 -6.42 10.28
CA GLU A 11 20.54 -6.25 9.78
C GLU A 11 21.55 -7.05 10.61
N GLU A 12 21.55 -6.88 11.93
CA GLU A 12 22.45 -7.61 12.82
C GLU A 12 22.26 -9.12 12.69
N ARG A 13 21.00 -9.57 12.62
CA ARG A 13 20.69 -10.99 12.51
C ARG A 13 21.14 -11.59 11.18
N TYR A 14 20.90 -10.90 10.05
CA TYR A 14 21.34 -11.39 8.75
C TYR A 14 22.87 -11.40 8.60
N ARG A 15 23.56 -10.39 9.14
CA ARG A 15 25.04 -10.39 9.17
C ARG A 15 25.59 -11.58 9.97
N SER A 16 24.96 -11.94 11.08
CA SER A 16 25.41 -13.06 11.92
C SER A 16 25.32 -14.42 11.23
N ILE A 17 24.49 -14.58 10.22
CA ILE A 17 24.34 -15.81 9.43
C ILE A 17 24.98 -15.72 8.03
N GLY A 18 25.86 -14.72 7.80
CA GLY A 18 26.65 -14.59 6.58
C GLY A 18 25.98 -13.84 5.42
N GLY A 19 24.89 -13.12 5.67
CA GLY A 19 24.26 -12.25 4.66
C GLY A 19 25.10 -11.02 4.33
N GLU A 20 25.21 -10.69 3.04
CA GLU A 20 25.68 -9.38 2.57
C GLU A 20 24.56 -8.39 2.78
N VAL A 21 24.74 -7.40 3.67
CA VAL A 21 23.65 -6.49 4.09
C VAL A 21 23.98 -5.04 3.81
N ASP A 22 23.06 -4.35 3.13
CA ASP A 22 23.11 -2.92 2.84
C ASP A 22 21.87 -2.21 3.39
N ARG A 23 22.07 -1.00 3.90
CA ARG A 23 20.99 -0.06 4.20
C ARG A 23 20.82 0.94 3.08
N ILE A 24 19.59 1.15 2.67
CA ILE A 24 19.23 2.14 1.67
C ILE A 24 18.42 3.24 2.37
N PRO A 25 18.92 4.49 2.42
CA PRO A 25 18.19 5.57 3.07
C PRO A 25 16.80 5.78 2.47
N GLY A 26 15.80 5.82 3.34
CA GLY A 26 14.44 6.13 2.92
C GLY A 26 14.24 7.60 2.56
N THR A 27 13.35 7.86 1.62
CA THR A 27 12.92 9.20 1.20
C THR A 27 11.49 9.49 1.68
N HIS A 28 10.94 10.67 1.39
CA HIS A 28 9.55 11.03 1.75
C HIS A 28 9.19 10.82 3.23
N GLY A 29 10.16 10.93 4.13
CA GLY A 29 9.94 10.77 5.57
C GLY A 29 9.67 9.32 5.99
N THR A 30 10.15 8.35 5.22
CA THR A 30 10.15 6.91 5.55
C THR A 30 11.40 6.53 6.35
N GLY A 31 11.49 5.29 6.82
CA GLY A 31 12.70 4.75 7.44
C GLY A 31 13.68 4.20 6.40
N ASP A 32 14.86 3.78 6.85
CA ASP A 32 15.82 3.11 5.98
C ASP A 32 15.32 1.72 5.62
N HIS A 33 15.47 1.35 4.34
CA HIS A 33 15.20 0.01 3.84
C HIS A 33 16.43 -0.88 4.05
N LEU A 34 16.20 -2.18 4.14
CA LEU A 34 17.25 -3.17 4.31
C LEU A 34 17.26 -4.11 3.11
N THR A 35 18.40 -4.23 2.45
CA THR A 35 18.63 -5.28 1.45
C THR A 35 19.63 -6.30 1.96
N VAL A 36 19.34 -7.57 1.68
CA VAL A 36 20.22 -8.69 2.07
C VAL A 36 20.41 -9.61 0.89
N ARG A 37 21.62 -10.11 0.73
CA ARG A 37 21.97 -11.04 -0.34
C ARG A 37 22.71 -12.26 0.20
N PHE A 38 22.25 -13.43 -0.24
CA PHE A 38 22.96 -14.70 -0.06
C PHE A 38 23.30 -15.26 -1.43
N ARG A 39 24.55 -15.74 -1.60
CA ARG A 39 25.02 -16.37 -2.84
C ARG A 39 25.22 -17.86 -2.60
N GLY A 40 24.52 -18.68 -3.36
CA GLY A 40 24.74 -20.11 -3.39
C GLY A 40 25.85 -20.51 -4.39
N LYS A 41 26.07 -21.80 -4.52
CA LYS A 41 27.10 -22.34 -5.44
C LYS A 41 26.70 -22.32 -6.93
N ARG A 42 25.41 -22.12 -7.24
CA ARG A 42 24.92 -21.99 -8.62
C ARG A 42 25.07 -20.56 -9.10
N THR A 43 26.27 -20.15 -9.51
CA THR A 43 26.57 -18.76 -9.89
C THR A 43 25.65 -18.20 -10.98
N GLU A 44 25.23 -19.05 -11.94
CA GLU A 44 24.29 -18.72 -13.01
C GLU A 44 22.85 -19.20 -12.69
N GLY A 45 22.60 -19.57 -11.44
CA GLY A 45 21.29 -20.04 -11.01
C GLY A 45 20.26 -18.93 -10.88
N PRO A 46 18.96 -19.30 -10.75
CA PRO A 46 17.86 -18.33 -10.64
C PRO A 46 18.01 -17.47 -9.39
N LYS A 47 17.54 -16.23 -9.51
CA LYS A 47 17.40 -15.31 -8.36
C LYS A 47 16.03 -15.51 -7.73
N LEU A 48 16.01 -15.65 -6.42
CA LEU A 48 14.80 -15.65 -5.60
C LEU A 48 14.73 -14.30 -4.88
N PHE A 49 13.60 -13.62 -4.98
CA PHE A 49 13.33 -12.36 -4.29
C PHE A 49 12.35 -12.58 -3.15
N LEU A 50 12.73 -12.21 -1.94
CA LEU A 50 11.86 -12.21 -0.76
C LEU A 50 11.63 -10.77 -0.33
N ILE A 51 10.38 -10.41 -0.10
CA ILE A 51 10.02 -9.05 0.29
C ILE A 51 9.09 -9.03 1.50
N GLY A 52 9.32 -8.10 2.39
CA GLY A 52 8.46 -7.78 3.51
C GLY A 52 8.70 -6.38 4.03
N HIS A 53 7.82 -5.89 4.91
CA HIS A 53 7.88 -4.54 5.42
C HIS A 53 8.03 -4.45 6.94
N CYS A 54 8.70 -3.38 7.39
CA CYS A 54 8.99 -3.11 8.80
C CYS A 54 8.00 -2.15 9.46
N ASP A 55 7.29 -1.35 8.66
CA ASP A 55 6.28 -0.39 9.13
C ASP A 55 4.97 -1.09 9.53
N THR A 56 4.01 -0.33 9.96
CA THR A 56 2.67 -0.79 10.34
C THR A 56 1.68 0.36 10.21
N VAL A 57 0.39 0.06 10.05
CA VAL A 57 -0.72 1.04 10.06
C VAL A 57 -0.88 1.77 11.40
N PHE A 58 -0.23 1.31 12.46
CA PHE A 58 -0.46 1.82 13.81
C PHE A 58 0.33 3.10 14.11
N PRO A 59 -0.28 4.07 14.79
CA PRO A 59 0.39 5.31 15.17
C PRO A 59 1.48 5.07 16.23
N LYS A 60 2.41 6.02 16.33
CA LYS A 60 3.45 6.04 17.38
C LYS A 60 2.82 5.91 18.77
N GLY A 61 3.38 5.01 19.57
CA GLY A 61 2.92 4.73 20.95
C GLY A 61 1.91 3.59 21.06
N GLU A 62 1.42 3.02 19.95
CA GLU A 62 0.46 1.92 20.03
C GLU A 62 1.04 0.66 20.68
N ALA A 63 2.32 0.37 20.45
CA ALA A 63 3.01 -0.76 21.09
C ALA A 63 3.12 -0.62 22.62
N ALA A 64 3.08 0.59 23.16
CA ALA A 64 3.03 0.81 24.60
C ALA A 64 1.63 0.56 25.19
N LYS A 65 0.56 0.82 24.43
CA LYS A 65 -0.82 0.55 24.83
C LYS A 65 -1.19 -0.92 24.69
N ARG A 66 -0.65 -1.59 23.66
CA ARG A 66 -0.88 -3.01 23.36
C ARG A 66 0.49 -3.72 23.23
N PRO A 67 1.19 -3.96 24.35
CA PRO A 67 2.51 -4.58 24.31
C PRO A 67 2.43 -6.00 23.74
N PHE A 68 3.59 -6.46 23.24
CA PHE A 68 3.73 -7.85 22.80
C PHE A 68 3.46 -8.82 23.96
N THR A 69 2.61 -9.80 23.71
CA THR A 69 2.29 -10.86 24.67
C THR A 69 2.30 -12.23 24.01
N LEU A 70 2.64 -13.25 24.81
CA LEU A 70 2.52 -14.66 24.46
C LEU A 70 1.47 -15.31 25.34
N GLU A 71 0.43 -15.90 24.73
CA GLU A 71 -0.64 -16.63 25.38
C GLU A 71 -0.68 -18.04 24.82
N GLY A 72 0.01 -18.97 25.46
CA GLY A 72 0.23 -20.30 24.93
C GLY A 72 0.99 -20.25 23.60
N ALA A 73 0.40 -20.75 22.53
CA ALA A 73 0.97 -20.71 21.17
C ALA A 73 0.60 -19.44 20.37
N ARG A 74 -0.03 -18.46 21.00
CA ARG A 74 -0.46 -17.23 20.32
C ARG A 74 0.40 -16.04 20.71
N ALA A 75 0.98 -15.36 19.72
CA ALA A 75 1.64 -14.06 19.86
C ALA A 75 0.66 -12.94 19.52
N ARG A 76 0.60 -11.90 20.34
CA ARG A 76 -0.25 -10.72 20.15
C ARG A 76 0.57 -9.45 20.24
N GLY A 77 0.19 -8.44 19.46
CA GLY A 77 0.81 -7.11 19.47
C GLY A 77 0.68 -6.41 18.13
N PRO A 78 0.86 -5.08 18.07
CA PRO A 78 0.82 -4.33 16.82
C PRO A 78 1.90 -4.80 15.83
N GLY A 79 1.49 -5.12 14.58
CA GLY A 79 2.38 -5.58 13.54
C GLY A 79 2.95 -7.01 13.73
N VAL A 80 2.39 -7.83 14.65
CA VAL A 80 2.81 -9.22 14.81
C VAL A 80 2.44 -10.03 13.58
N ILE A 81 1.17 -10.02 13.16
CA ILE A 81 0.71 -10.76 11.99
C ILE A 81 1.07 -10.02 10.70
N ASP A 82 0.98 -8.72 10.68
CA ASP A 82 1.22 -7.82 9.57
C ASP A 82 2.41 -6.89 9.92
N MET A 83 3.66 -7.20 9.44
CA MET A 83 3.98 -8.56 8.96
C MET A 83 5.25 -9.11 9.61
N LYS A 84 5.55 -8.70 10.87
CA LYS A 84 6.82 -9.08 11.54
C LYS A 84 6.99 -10.59 11.75
N SER A 85 5.89 -11.36 11.82
CA SER A 85 5.98 -12.82 11.86
C SER A 85 6.60 -13.39 10.58
N GLY A 86 6.27 -12.84 9.41
CA GLY A 86 6.86 -13.24 8.13
C GLY A 86 8.34 -12.89 8.06
N LEU A 87 8.74 -11.69 8.56
CA LEU A 87 10.15 -11.29 8.60
C LEU A 87 10.97 -12.24 9.49
N VAL A 88 10.45 -12.59 10.65
CA VAL A 88 11.10 -13.54 11.57
C VAL A 88 11.17 -14.94 10.97
N ALA A 89 10.08 -15.43 10.37
CA ALA A 89 10.04 -16.73 9.72
C ALA A 89 11.10 -16.84 8.61
N CYS A 90 11.27 -15.79 7.81
CA CYS A 90 12.29 -15.73 6.76
C CYS A 90 13.71 -15.91 7.30
N VAL A 91 14.06 -15.17 8.35
CA VAL A 91 15.40 -15.28 8.97
C VAL A 91 15.66 -16.70 9.46
N TYR A 92 14.74 -17.26 10.24
CA TYR A 92 14.92 -18.59 10.82
C TYR A 92 14.90 -19.70 9.77
N ALA A 93 14.13 -19.55 8.68
CA ALA A 93 14.16 -20.50 7.57
C ALA A 93 15.52 -20.50 6.87
N LEU A 94 16.11 -19.33 6.63
CA LEU A 94 17.43 -19.22 6.05
C LEU A 94 18.52 -19.74 6.99
N GLU A 95 18.45 -19.39 8.26
CA GLU A 95 19.38 -19.90 9.27
C GLU A 95 19.38 -21.42 9.32
N ALA A 96 18.20 -22.05 9.33
CA ALA A 96 18.08 -23.50 9.32
C ALA A 96 18.66 -24.13 8.04
N LEU A 97 18.35 -23.59 6.86
CA LEU A 97 18.89 -24.08 5.59
C LEU A 97 20.42 -23.99 5.54
N LEU A 98 20.97 -22.86 5.97
CA LEU A 98 22.42 -22.65 5.99
C LEU A 98 23.13 -23.55 7.01
N ALA A 99 22.50 -23.77 8.18
CA ALA A 99 23.03 -24.68 9.20
C ALA A 99 23.09 -26.14 8.73
N GLU A 100 22.13 -26.57 7.88
CA GLU A 100 22.15 -27.87 7.22
C GLU A 100 23.11 -27.93 6.02
N GLY A 101 23.87 -26.86 5.74
CA GLY A 101 24.82 -26.77 4.66
C GLY A 101 24.17 -26.65 3.27
N PHE A 102 22.90 -26.23 3.20
CA PHE A 102 22.22 -26.05 1.93
C PHE A 102 22.76 -24.82 1.20
N ASP A 103 23.50 -25.05 0.12
CA ASP A 103 24.11 -24.03 -0.73
C ASP A 103 23.72 -24.17 -2.22
N ASP A 104 22.86 -25.14 -2.55
CA ASP A 104 22.47 -25.48 -3.92
C ASP A 104 21.39 -24.53 -4.48
N PHE A 105 21.66 -23.24 -4.45
CA PHE A 105 20.82 -22.16 -5.01
C PHE A 105 21.68 -21.16 -5.79
N GLY A 106 21.02 -20.26 -6.53
CA GLY A 106 21.67 -19.15 -7.23
C GLY A 106 21.91 -17.96 -6.28
N THR A 107 21.00 -17.01 -6.30
CA THR A 107 21.04 -15.85 -5.39
C THR A 107 19.69 -15.69 -4.71
N ILE A 108 19.70 -15.49 -3.40
CA ILE A 108 18.55 -15.05 -2.65
C ILE A 108 18.75 -13.57 -2.33
N VAL A 109 17.81 -12.73 -2.75
CA VAL A 109 17.76 -11.30 -2.42
C VAL A 109 16.56 -11.05 -1.53
N ILE A 110 16.75 -10.32 -0.45
CA ILE A 110 15.69 -9.94 0.50
C ILE A 110 15.63 -8.43 0.53
N LEU A 111 14.42 -7.89 0.49
CA LEU A 111 14.14 -6.48 0.76
C LEU A 111 13.18 -6.39 1.93
N TYR A 112 13.58 -5.69 2.99
CA TYR A 112 12.70 -5.24 4.04
C TYR A 112 12.52 -3.74 3.90
N ASP A 113 11.39 -3.34 3.36
CA ASP A 113 11.06 -1.92 3.22
C ASP A 113 10.43 -1.35 4.51
N THR A 114 10.20 -0.04 4.52
CA THR A 114 9.71 0.69 5.69
C THR A 114 8.55 1.60 5.34
N ASP A 115 7.87 1.34 4.21
CA ASP A 115 6.85 2.22 3.66
C ASP A 115 5.74 1.51 2.86
N GLU A 116 5.56 0.20 3.06
CA GLU A 116 4.51 -0.59 2.40
C GLU A 116 3.13 -0.03 2.72
N GLU A 117 2.85 0.23 4.00
CA GLU A 117 1.56 0.73 4.52
C GLU A 117 1.22 2.16 4.03
N ARG A 118 2.16 2.80 3.35
CA ARG A 118 2.02 4.11 2.70
C ARG A 118 1.99 4.02 1.17
N GLY A 119 2.01 2.80 0.59
CA GLY A 119 2.01 2.55 -0.83
C GLY A 119 3.39 2.65 -1.49
N ASN A 120 4.45 2.39 -0.76
CA ASN A 120 5.85 2.31 -1.22
C ASN A 120 6.38 3.59 -1.91
N PRO A 121 6.21 4.80 -1.35
CA PRO A 121 6.67 6.02 -2.00
C PRO A 121 8.19 6.10 -2.15
N SER A 122 8.94 5.37 -1.35
CA SER A 122 10.41 5.35 -1.34
C SER A 122 10.98 4.04 -1.90
N SER A 123 10.36 2.89 -1.61
CA SER A 123 10.88 1.57 -1.97
C SER A 123 10.43 1.06 -3.34
N ARG A 124 9.46 1.69 -3.99
CA ARG A 124 8.85 1.21 -5.26
C ARG A 124 9.88 0.84 -6.33
N THR A 125 10.82 1.73 -6.61
CA THR A 125 11.85 1.49 -7.64
C THR A 125 12.72 0.28 -7.29
N LEU A 126 13.08 0.12 -6.01
CA LEU A 126 13.84 -1.05 -5.54
C LEU A 126 13.06 -2.36 -5.74
N ILE A 127 11.75 -2.33 -5.44
CA ILE A 127 10.86 -3.49 -5.60
C ILE A 127 10.78 -3.88 -7.08
N GLU A 128 10.57 -2.91 -7.96
CA GLU A 128 10.47 -3.11 -9.40
C GLU A 128 11.78 -3.67 -9.97
N GLU A 129 12.92 -3.05 -9.70
CA GLU A 129 14.24 -3.49 -10.17
C GLU A 129 14.61 -4.90 -9.68
N MET A 130 14.36 -5.22 -8.41
CA MET A 130 14.65 -6.54 -7.86
C MET A 130 13.68 -7.60 -8.38
N GLY A 131 12.41 -7.23 -8.55
CA GLY A 131 11.37 -8.11 -9.07
C GLY A 131 11.58 -8.51 -10.53
N GLU A 132 11.98 -7.56 -11.39
CA GLU A 132 12.30 -7.83 -12.80
C GLU A 132 13.44 -8.82 -12.99
N LEU A 133 14.40 -8.83 -12.07
CA LEU A 133 15.56 -9.71 -12.12
C LEU A 133 15.31 -11.08 -11.46
N ALA A 134 14.18 -11.28 -10.83
CA ALA A 134 13.88 -12.48 -10.07
C ALA A 134 13.16 -13.54 -10.92
N ALA A 135 13.54 -14.80 -10.76
CA ALA A 135 12.81 -15.93 -11.31
C ALA A 135 11.51 -16.21 -10.54
N ALA A 136 11.48 -15.86 -9.26
CA ALA A 136 10.29 -15.91 -8.41
C ALA A 136 10.40 -14.87 -7.29
N ALA A 137 9.27 -14.31 -6.87
CA ALA A 137 9.14 -13.43 -5.73
C ALA A 137 8.23 -14.04 -4.68
N LEU A 138 8.66 -14.01 -3.42
CA LEU A 138 7.87 -14.44 -2.26
C LEU A 138 7.62 -13.21 -1.37
N ILE A 139 6.36 -12.87 -1.22
CA ILE A 139 5.92 -11.79 -0.33
C ILE A 139 5.60 -12.43 1.02
N LEU A 140 6.29 -11.96 2.07
CA LEU A 140 6.29 -12.58 3.40
C LEU A 140 5.06 -12.21 4.24
N GLU A 141 4.00 -11.75 3.59
CA GLU A 141 2.71 -11.43 4.17
C GLU A 141 2.01 -12.68 4.76
N PRO A 142 1.07 -12.48 5.69
CA PRO A 142 0.35 -13.60 6.27
C PRO A 142 -0.45 -14.38 5.23
N ALA A 143 -0.38 -15.71 5.32
CA ALA A 143 -1.23 -16.61 4.55
C ALA A 143 -2.71 -16.42 4.93
N ARG A 144 -3.63 -16.96 4.14
CA ARG A 144 -5.05 -17.02 4.49
C ARG A 144 -5.29 -17.93 5.69
N GLU A 145 -6.46 -17.80 6.33
CA GLU A 145 -6.82 -18.61 7.51
C GLU A 145 -6.77 -20.13 7.26
N ASP A 146 -7.02 -20.57 6.02
CA ASP A 146 -6.92 -21.96 5.59
C ASP A 146 -5.48 -22.39 5.24
N GLY A 147 -4.49 -21.51 5.39
CA GLY A 147 -3.09 -21.75 5.06
C GLY A 147 -2.75 -21.62 3.57
N SER A 148 -3.70 -21.25 2.72
CA SER A 148 -3.45 -21.09 1.28
C SER A 148 -2.62 -19.86 0.97
N PHE A 149 -1.75 -19.98 -0.05
CA PHE A 149 -0.98 -18.87 -0.58
C PHE A 149 -1.84 -17.96 -1.47
N VAL A 150 -1.49 -16.67 -1.48
CA VAL A 150 -2.08 -15.70 -2.42
C VAL A 150 -1.18 -15.64 -3.65
N SER A 151 -1.64 -16.17 -4.78
CA SER A 151 -0.89 -16.19 -6.05
C SER A 151 -1.21 -15.02 -6.97
N SER A 152 -2.31 -14.30 -6.71
CA SER A 152 -2.69 -13.11 -7.47
C SER A 152 -3.55 -12.17 -6.63
N ARG A 153 -3.49 -10.88 -6.93
CA ARG A 153 -4.36 -9.85 -6.33
C ARG A 153 -4.92 -8.95 -7.43
N LYS A 154 -6.06 -8.33 -7.14
CA LYS A 154 -6.61 -7.28 -8.01
C LYS A 154 -5.66 -6.09 -8.05
N GLY A 155 -5.46 -5.53 -9.24
CA GLY A 155 -4.83 -4.22 -9.38
C GLY A 155 -5.69 -3.14 -8.70
N SER A 156 -5.06 -2.09 -8.18
CA SER A 156 -5.71 -0.99 -7.47
C SER A 156 -5.24 0.35 -8.03
N ALA A 157 -6.14 1.33 -8.07
CA ALA A 157 -5.83 2.72 -8.33
C ALA A 157 -6.65 3.60 -7.38
N ILE A 158 -5.99 4.55 -6.74
CA ILE A 158 -6.62 5.49 -5.80
C ILE A 158 -6.40 6.91 -6.33
N GLY A 159 -7.46 7.72 -6.27
CA GLY A 159 -7.44 9.12 -6.64
C GLY A 159 -8.34 9.94 -5.73
N SER A 160 -8.12 11.25 -5.71
CA SER A 160 -8.98 12.21 -5.01
C SER A 160 -9.76 13.03 -6.02
N LEU A 161 -11.04 13.21 -5.78
CA LEU A 161 -11.87 14.17 -6.48
C LEU A 161 -12.00 15.43 -5.62
N SER A 162 -11.63 16.58 -6.18
CA SER A 162 -11.79 17.89 -5.57
C SER A 162 -12.74 18.74 -6.41
N ILE A 163 -13.65 19.45 -5.77
CA ILE A 163 -14.73 20.20 -6.43
C ILE A 163 -14.77 21.60 -5.87
N GLU A 164 -14.63 22.58 -6.77
CA GLU A 164 -14.75 24.00 -6.44
C GLU A 164 -16.01 24.59 -7.07
N GLY A 165 -16.91 25.09 -6.25
CA GLY A 165 -18.14 25.77 -6.61
C GLY A 165 -18.11 27.25 -6.25
N VAL A 166 -19.29 27.83 -6.06
CA VAL A 166 -19.46 29.25 -5.70
C VAL A 166 -20.40 29.37 -4.50
N ALA A 167 -19.93 30.02 -3.44
CA ALA A 167 -20.75 30.29 -2.26
C ALA A 167 -21.80 31.38 -2.55
N ALA A 168 -23.00 31.19 -2.02
CA ALA A 168 -24.06 32.19 -2.00
C ALA A 168 -24.96 31.95 -0.77
N HIS A 169 -25.84 32.91 -0.42
CA HIS A 169 -26.78 32.68 0.66
C HIS A 169 -27.95 31.82 0.17
N ALA A 170 -28.11 30.62 0.76
CA ALA A 170 -29.02 29.60 0.26
C ALA A 170 -30.50 30.01 0.26
N GLY A 171 -30.90 31.01 1.08
CA GLY A 171 -32.26 31.48 1.18
C GLY A 171 -32.53 32.86 0.57
N VAL A 172 -31.49 33.59 0.14
CA VAL A 172 -31.63 34.96 -0.38
C VAL A 172 -31.32 35.02 -1.89
N ASP A 173 -30.21 34.44 -2.31
CA ASP A 173 -29.72 34.49 -3.68
C ASP A 173 -29.08 33.15 -4.14
N PRO A 174 -29.79 32.01 -3.95
CA PRO A 174 -29.26 30.68 -4.23
C PRO A 174 -28.81 30.51 -5.68
N GLU A 175 -29.42 31.21 -6.64
CA GLU A 175 -29.12 31.18 -8.07
C GLU A 175 -27.69 31.71 -8.38
N ARG A 176 -27.11 32.50 -7.48
CA ARG A 176 -25.71 32.96 -7.60
C ARG A 176 -24.69 31.91 -7.15
N GLY A 177 -25.16 30.90 -6.36
CA GLY A 177 -24.33 29.80 -5.89
C GLY A 177 -24.13 28.72 -6.95
N ARG A 178 -23.06 27.93 -6.75
CA ARG A 178 -22.81 26.69 -7.49
C ARG A 178 -22.42 25.64 -6.46
N SER A 179 -23.33 24.71 -6.21
CA SER A 179 -23.14 23.75 -5.12
C SER A 179 -22.12 22.66 -5.47
N ALA A 180 -20.96 22.71 -4.84
CA ALA A 180 -19.97 21.64 -4.94
C ALA A 180 -20.49 20.30 -4.38
N VAL A 181 -21.37 20.32 -3.37
CA VAL A 181 -21.99 19.11 -2.81
C VAL A 181 -22.97 18.49 -3.80
N GLU A 182 -23.75 19.28 -4.53
CA GLU A 182 -24.62 18.76 -5.59
C GLU A 182 -23.80 18.11 -6.70
N GLU A 183 -22.73 18.77 -7.12
CA GLU A 183 -21.81 18.20 -8.12
C GLU A 183 -21.19 16.90 -7.61
N ALA A 184 -20.71 16.85 -6.35
CA ALA A 184 -20.17 15.64 -5.76
C ALA A 184 -21.17 14.47 -5.81
N ALA A 185 -22.41 14.73 -5.46
CA ALA A 185 -23.47 13.70 -5.49
C ALA A 185 -23.68 13.15 -6.92
N ARG A 186 -23.73 14.03 -7.94
CA ARG A 186 -23.89 13.64 -9.33
C ARG A 186 -22.69 12.86 -9.84
N GLN A 187 -21.47 13.33 -9.56
CA GLN A 187 -20.24 12.64 -9.95
C GLN A 187 -20.10 11.27 -9.29
N ILE A 188 -20.44 11.15 -8.01
CA ILE A 188 -20.39 9.87 -7.30
C ILE A 188 -21.33 8.84 -7.94
N VAL A 189 -22.52 9.22 -8.35
CA VAL A 189 -23.45 8.31 -9.05
C VAL A 189 -22.83 7.85 -10.38
N ARG A 190 -22.24 8.76 -11.15
CA ARG A 190 -21.56 8.44 -12.43
C ARG A 190 -20.36 7.52 -12.20
N ILE A 191 -19.56 7.81 -11.16
CA ILE A 191 -18.38 7.01 -10.80
C ILE A 191 -18.80 5.58 -10.46
N TYR A 192 -19.85 5.38 -9.65
CA TYR A 192 -20.36 4.03 -9.37
C TYR A 192 -20.90 3.33 -10.62
N GLY A 193 -21.35 4.07 -11.62
CA GLY A 193 -21.73 3.52 -12.94
C GLY A 193 -20.60 2.85 -13.71
N LEU A 194 -19.34 3.08 -13.34
CA LEU A 194 -18.17 2.40 -13.93
C LEU A 194 -17.97 0.98 -13.42
N ALA A 195 -18.69 0.53 -12.39
CA ALA A 195 -18.59 -0.82 -11.86
C ALA A 195 -18.99 -1.86 -12.92
N ARG A 196 -18.21 -2.95 -13.02
CA ARG A 196 -18.40 -3.98 -14.03
C ARG A 196 -17.86 -5.33 -13.55
N PRO A 197 -18.20 -6.46 -14.23
CA PRO A 197 -17.60 -7.75 -13.91
C PRO A 197 -16.07 -7.68 -13.91
N GLY A 198 -15.45 -8.16 -12.83
CA GLY A 198 -14.00 -8.09 -12.63
C GLY A 198 -13.44 -6.73 -12.20
N GLY A 199 -14.30 -5.69 -12.06
CA GLY A 199 -13.91 -4.36 -11.60
C GLY A 199 -14.85 -3.83 -10.51
N THR A 200 -14.30 -3.27 -9.44
CA THR A 200 -15.05 -2.70 -8.30
C THR A 200 -14.62 -1.27 -8.02
N ILE A 201 -15.52 -0.50 -7.40
CA ILE A 201 -15.33 0.90 -7.04
C ILE A 201 -15.71 1.08 -5.58
N ASN A 202 -14.92 1.90 -4.90
CA ASN A 202 -15.27 2.38 -3.58
C ASN A 202 -15.03 3.89 -3.49
N VAL A 203 -16.00 4.63 -2.99
CA VAL A 203 -15.89 6.06 -2.73
C VAL A 203 -15.94 6.29 -1.23
N THR A 204 -14.95 6.99 -0.71
CA THR A 204 -14.79 7.27 0.73
C THR A 204 -14.43 8.72 0.98
N GLY A 205 -14.43 9.15 2.25
CA GLY A 205 -13.97 10.48 2.64
C GLY A 205 -14.77 11.63 2.02
N LEU A 206 -16.06 11.39 1.69
CA LEU A 206 -16.95 12.43 1.18
C LEU A 206 -17.08 13.55 2.21
N ARG A 207 -16.78 14.77 1.77
CA ARG A 207 -16.88 15.98 2.58
C ARG A 207 -17.39 17.12 1.71
N GLY A 208 -18.04 18.11 2.30
CA GLY A 208 -18.45 19.33 1.63
C GLY A 208 -19.51 20.09 2.42
N GLY A 209 -19.45 21.43 2.30
CA GLY A 209 -20.36 22.35 2.99
C GLY A 209 -20.12 22.40 4.50
N GLU A 210 -20.09 23.59 5.08
CA GLU A 210 -19.88 23.78 6.51
C GLU A 210 -21.14 24.37 7.21
N ARG A 211 -21.92 25.17 6.48
CA ARG A 211 -23.03 25.94 7.07
C ARG A 211 -24.30 25.75 6.27
N PRO A 212 -25.44 25.46 6.93
CA PRO A 212 -26.69 25.13 6.24
C PRO A 212 -27.33 26.29 5.45
N HIS A 213 -26.93 27.52 5.72
CA HIS A 213 -27.45 28.73 5.04
C HIS A 213 -26.54 29.22 3.91
N ILE A 214 -25.45 28.49 3.59
CA ILE A 214 -24.49 28.81 2.52
C ILE A 214 -24.48 27.66 1.51
N VAL A 215 -24.62 27.99 0.23
CA VAL A 215 -24.39 27.06 -0.87
C VAL A 215 -22.92 26.59 -0.78
N ALA A 216 -22.69 25.28 -0.71
CA ALA A 216 -21.36 24.71 -0.53
C ALA A 216 -20.46 25.02 -1.71
N ASN A 217 -19.35 25.72 -1.48
CA ASN A 217 -18.37 26.06 -2.50
C ASN A 217 -17.20 25.08 -2.59
N GLU A 218 -17.13 24.11 -1.70
CA GLU A 218 -16.11 23.07 -1.72
C GLU A 218 -16.74 21.71 -1.39
N ALA A 219 -16.27 20.68 -2.09
CA ALA A 219 -16.55 19.29 -1.78
C ALA A 219 -15.41 18.39 -2.30
N GLY A 220 -15.36 17.16 -1.82
CA GLY A 220 -14.40 16.21 -2.31
C GLY A 220 -14.57 14.82 -1.71
N CYS A 221 -13.98 13.84 -2.37
CA CYS A 221 -13.97 12.46 -1.92
C CYS A 221 -12.71 11.72 -2.45
N THR A 222 -12.49 10.54 -1.93
CA THR A 222 -11.47 9.60 -2.43
C THR A 222 -12.16 8.48 -3.18
N VAL A 223 -11.63 8.12 -4.32
CA VAL A 223 -12.12 7.04 -5.20
C VAL A 223 -11.07 5.96 -5.28
N GLU A 224 -11.43 4.72 -4.97
CA GLU A 224 -10.63 3.54 -5.21
C GLU A 224 -11.26 2.70 -6.32
N LEU A 225 -10.45 2.33 -7.32
CA LEU A 225 -10.78 1.38 -8.37
C LEU A 225 -9.98 0.10 -8.13
N ARG A 226 -10.60 -1.05 -8.27
CA ARG A 226 -9.92 -2.35 -8.26
C ARG A 226 -10.36 -3.20 -9.43
N ALA A 227 -9.43 -3.91 -10.08
CA ALA A 227 -9.76 -4.82 -11.16
C ALA A 227 -8.86 -6.06 -11.17
N GLU A 228 -9.41 -7.17 -11.69
CA GLU A 228 -8.69 -8.44 -11.83
C GLU A 228 -7.68 -8.41 -12.98
N LYS A 229 -7.98 -7.62 -14.01
CA LYS A 229 -7.13 -7.46 -15.20
C LYS A 229 -6.66 -6.02 -15.35
N GLN A 230 -5.42 -5.85 -15.76
CA GLN A 230 -4.82 -4.52 -15.96
C GLN A 230 -5.60 -3.70 -17.00
N GLU A 231 -6.03 -4.33 -18.10
CA GLU A 231 -6.80 -3.63 -19.16
C GLU A 231 -8.13 -3.08 -18.62
N THR A 232 -8.78 -3.83 -17.70
CA THR A 232 -10.02 -3.38 -17.04
C THR A 232 -9.74 -2.18 -16.14
N LEU A 233 -8.67 -2.23 -15.34
CA LEU A 233 -8.28 -1.13 -14.48
C LEU A 233 -7.95 0.13 -15.28
N ASP A 234 -7.20 -0.01 -16.36
CA ASP A 234 -6.82 1.11 -17.24
C ASP A 234 -8.03 1.71 -17.96
N SER A 235 -9.00 0.88 -18.37
CA SER A 235 -10.27 1.36 -18.92
C SER A 235 -11.04 2.18 -17.89
N MET A 236 -11.22 1.64 -16.67
CA MET A 236 -11.91 2.35 -15.58
C MET A 236 -11.22 3.67 -15.21
N ARG A 237 -9.88 3.71 -15.21
CA ARG A 237 -9.11 4.94 -14.97
C ARG A 237 -9.36 6.00 -16.06
N ARG A 238 -9.36 5.60 -17.34
CA ARG A 238 -9.66 6.54 -18.44
C ARG A 238 -11.09 7.08 -18.34
N GLU A 239 -12.05 6.22 -18.09
CA GLU A 239 -13.46 6.62 -17.94
C GLU A 239 -13.68 7.53 -16.71
N LEU A 240 -13.00 7.25 -15.59
CA LEU A 240 -13.00 8.14 -14.42
C LEU A 240 -12.43 9.52 -14.79
N ALA A 241 -11.33 9.56 -15.53
CA ALA A 241 -10.74 10.83 -15.98
C ALA A 241 -11.69 11.64 -16.86
N GLU A 242 -12.50 10.99 -17.71
CA GLU A 242 -13.52 11.67 -18.52
C GLU A 242 -14.68 12.20 -17.66
N ILE A 243 -15.10 11.44 -16.66
CA ILE A 243 -16.12 11.88 -15.68
C ILE A 243 -15.66 13.15 -14.99
N ILE A 244 -14.42 13.18 -14.49
CA ILE A 244 -13.84 14.32 -13.77
C ILE A 244 -13.71 15.57 -14.68
N ARG A 245 -13.54 15.40 -15.98
CA ARG A 245 -13.47 16.54 -16.93
C ARG A 245 -14.81 17.13 -17.33
N THR A 246 -15.92 16.47 -17.00
CA THR A 246 -17.26 16.85 -17.43
C THR A 246 -18.18 17.13 -16.25
N PRO A 247 -18.13 18.35 -15.67
CA PRO A 247 -19.04 18.74 -14.60
C PRO A 247 -20.48 18.77 -15.08
N GLU A 248 -21.40 18.41 -14.19
CA GLU A 248 -22.85 18.43 -14.45
C GLU A 248 -23.47 19.77 -14.00
N VAL A 249 -22.93 20.39 -12.97
CA VAL A 249 -23.30 21.73 -12.54
C VAL A 249 -22.46 22.74 -13.33
N LYS A 250 -23.11 23.69 -13.98
CA LYS A 250 -22.41 24.72 -14.77
C LYS A 250 -21.44 25.53 -13.92
N GLU A 251 -20.31 25.93 -14.52
CA GLU A 251 -19.30 26.80 -13.89
C GLU A 251 -18.66 26.24 -12.61
N ILE A 252 -18.67 24.92 -12.46
CA ILE A 252 -17.91 24.20 -11.42
C ILE A 252 -16.57 23.74 -11.99
N ARG A 253 -15.55 23.68 -11.13
CA ARG A 253 -14.24 23.11 -11.44
C ARG A 253 -14.05 21.79 -10.71
N LEU A 254 -13.57 20.80 -11.45
CA LEU A 254 -13.19 19.48 -10.94
C LEU A 254 -11.69 19.27 -11.11
N SER A 255 -11.06 18.61 -10.13
CA SER A 255 -9.64 18.22 -10.18
C SER A 255 -9.38 16.92 -9.40
#